data_0e9122a5035801fbb935885c6e229d4a
#
_entry.id   0e9122a5035801fbb935885c6e229d4a
#
_cell.length_a   1.000
_cell.length_b   1.000
_cell.length_c   1.000
_cell.angle_alpha   90.00
_cell.angle_beta   90.00
_cell.angle_gamma   90.00
#
_symmetry.space_group_name_H-M   'P 1'
#
loop_
_entity.id
_entity.type
_entity.pdbx_description
1 polymer ?
#
loop_
_entity_poly.entity_id
_entity_poly.type
_entity_poly.pdbx_seq_one_letter_code
_entity_poly.pdbx_strand_id
1 'polypeptide(L)'
;MSGSGPGYVTIFIESLTDGGVCAGLPRAMAYQLALQTVLGTTVLLQKSGMHPAQLKDQVTSPGGTTIAGIAELEGAAFRSAIIEAVLAAKERAQELGNS
;
A
#
# COMPACT_ATOMS: atom_id res chain seq x y z
N MET A 1 0.92 -15.88 3.40
CA MET A 1 1.28 -14.45 3.21
C MET A 1 2.43 -14.25 2.25
N SER A 2 3.52 -14.94 2.45
CA SER A 2 4.71 -14.72 1.61
C SER A 2 4.48 -15.05 0.13
N GLY A 3 3.64 -16.04 -0.17
CA GLY A 3 3.31 -16.40 -1.55
C GLY A 3 2.38 -15.43 -2.25
N SER A 4 1.42 -14.85 -1.54
CA SER A 4 0.40 -13.96 -2.09
C SER A 4 0.76 -12.48 -1.96
N GLY A 5 1.56 -12.14 -0.95
CA GLY A 5 1.90 -10.76 -0.62
C GLY A 5 2.48 -9.96 -1.78
N PRO A 6 3.43 -10.51 -2.56
CA PRO A 6 3.95 -9.78 -3.73
C PRO A 6 2.88 -9.39 -4.74
N GLY A 7 1.84 -10.21 -4.92
CA GLY A 7 0.72 -9.86 -5.77
C GLY A 7 -0.05 -8.64 -5.29
N TYR A 8 -0.25 -8.51 -3.98
CA TYR A 8 -0.92 -7.34 -3.40
C TYR A 8 -0.06 -6.09 -3.52
N VAL A 9 1.24 -6.23 -3.26
CA VAL A 9 2.17 -5.10 -3.36
C VAL A 9 2.27 -4.60 -4.81
N THR A 10 2.26 -5.52 -5.79
CA THR A 10 2.34 -5.09 -7.21
C THR A 10 1.12 -4.29 -7.64
N ILE A 11 -0.10 -4.67 -7.24
CA ILE A 11 -1.28 -3.86 -7.60
C ILE A 11 -1.31 -2.54 -6.83
N PHE A 12 -0.76 -2.49 -5.61
CA PHE A 12 -0.60 -1.24 -4.89
C PHE A 12 0.36 -0.30 -5.63
N ILE A 13 1.51 -0.80 -6.07
CA ILE A 13 2.49 -0.02 -6.85
C ILE A 13 1.86 0.45 -8.16
N GLU A 14 1.14 -0.42 -8.84
CA GLU A 14 0.45 -0.07 -10.09
C GLU A 14 -0.58 1.03 -9.85
N SER A 15 -1.34 0.93 -8.76
CA SER A 15 -2.34 1.95 -8.40
C SER A 15 -1.69 3.30 -8.10
N LEU A 16 -0.57 3.31 -7.36
CA LEU A 16 0.19 4.55 -7.13
C LEU A 16 0.68 5.15 -8.45
N THR A 17 1.18 4.30 -9.35
CA THR A 17 1.65 4.73 -10.66
C THR A 17 0.51 5.36 -11.45
N ASP A 18 -0.63 4.70 -11.51
CA ASP A 18 -1.81 5.20 -12.23
C ASP A 18 -2.30 6.51 -11.62
N GLY A 19 -2.28 6.61 -10.29
CA GLY A 19 -2.62 7.86 -9.59
C GLY A 19 -1.69 9.00 -10.01
N GLY A 20 -0.39 8.74 -10.11
CA GLY A 20 0.57 9.74 -10.59
C GLY A 20 0.28 10.18 -12.01
N VAL A 21 -0.08 9.24 -12.88
CA VAL A 21 -0.46 9.56 -14.28
C VAL A 21 -1.72 10.40 -14.30
N CYS A 22 -2.73 10.05 -13.51
CA CYS A 22 -3.96 10.85 -13.39
C CYS A 22 -3.66 12.27 -12.91
N ALA A 23 -2.65 12.45 -12.07
CA ALA A 23 -2.23 13.76 -11.56
C ALA A 23 -1.37 14.55 -12.54
N GLY A 24 -1.02 13.96 -13.70
CA GLY A 24 -0.30 14.66 -14.77
C GLY A 24 1.16 14.25 -14.93
N LEU A 25 1.65 13.23 -14.24
CA LEU A 25 3.02 12.78 -14.41
C LEU A 25 3.16 11.84 -15.61
N PRO A 26 4.28 11.88 -16.33
CA PRO A 26 4.59 10.84 -17.31
C PRO A 26 4.66 9.47 -16.61
N ARG A 27 4.18 8.43 -17.28
CA ARG A 27 4.08 7.09 -16.67
C ARG A 27 5.41 6.58 -16.14
N ALA A 28 6.49 6.73 -16.89
CA ALA A 28 7.80 6.25 -16.45
C ALA A 28 8.26 6.94 -15.15
N MET A 29 8.01 8.24 -15.01
CA MET A 29 8.32 8.99 -13.79
C MET A 29 7.43 8.53 -12.64
N ALA A 30 6.13 8.41 -12.89
CA ALA A 30 5.18 7.94 -11.87
C ALA A 30 5.57 6.56 -11.33
N TYR A 31 6.00 5.66 -12.20
CA TYR A 31 6.43 4.33 -11.82
C TYR A 31 7.68 4.36 -10.93
N GLN A 32 8.69 5.14 -11.31
CA GLN A 32 9.92 5.27 -10.51
C GLN A 32 9.62 5.86 -9.13
N LEU A 33 8.76 6.87 -9.06
CA LEU A 33 8.36 7.47 -7.79
C LEU A 33 7.59 6.48 -6.91
N ALA A 34 6.72 5.67 -7.51
CA ALA A 34 5.96 4.66 -6.78
C ALA A 34 6.90 3.60 -6.17
N LEU A 35 7.86 3.10 -6.97
CA LEU A 35 8.84 2.13 -6.49
C LEU A 35 9.67 2.70 -5.34
N GLN A 36 10.19 3.92 -5.51
CA GLN A 36 11.01 4.58 -4.48
C GLN A 36 10.22 4.81 -3.20
N THR A 37 8.96 5.19 -3.31
CA THR A 37 8.10 5.43 -2.15
C THR A 37 7.90 4.15 -1.34
N VAL A 38 7.56 3.06 -2.01
CA VAL A 38 7.32 1.78 -1.34
C VAL A 38 8.61 1.24 -0.71
N LEU A 39 9.71 1.25 -1.49
CA LEU A 39 11.00 0.78 -1.01
C LEU A 39 11.50 1.61 0.17
N GLY A 40 11.51 2.93 0.03
CA GLY A 40 12.03 3.84 1.06
C GLY A 40 11.23 3.75 2.35
N THR A 41 9.91 3.68 2.26
CA THR A 41 9.04 3.56 3.43
C THR A 41 9.31 2.24 4.16
N THR A 42 9.42 1.14 3.42
CA THR A 42 9.68 -0.18 4.00
C THR A 42 11.03 -0.21 4.73
N VAL A 43 12.08 0.29 4.08
CA VAL A 43 13.42 0.37 4.67
C VAL A 43 13.42 1.24 5.91
N LEU A 44 12.74 2.39 5.87
CA LEU A 44 12.65 3.29 7.03
C LEU A 44 11.99 2.61 8.22
N LEU A 45 10.89 1.91 8.01
CA LEU A 45 10.21 1.18 9.08
C LEU A 45 11.10 0.06 9.65
N GLN A 46 11.81 -0.67 8.79
CA GLN A 46 12.73 -1.74 9.24
C GLN A 46 13.86 -1.19 10.09
N LYS A 47 14.48 -0.09 9.64
CA LYS A 47 15.66 0.47 10.32
C LYS A 47 15.31 1.23 11.58
N SER A 48 14.18 1.94 11.60
CA SER A 48 13.79 2.74 12.75
C SER A 48 13.11 1.94 13.85
N GLY A 49 12.51 0.79 13.51
CA GLY A 49 11.64 0.06 14.43
C GLY A 49 10.35 0.78 14.74
N MET A 50 10.04 1.87 14.03
CA MET A 50 8.87 2.68 14.25
C MET A 50 7.61 1.91 13.82
N HIS A 51 6.53 2.07 14.56
CA HIS A 51 5.23 1.52 14.16
C HIS A 51 4.71 2.29 12.94
N PRO A 52 4.08 1.60 11.95
CA PRO A 52 3.54 2.30 10.78
C PRO A 52 2.62 3.48 11.12
N ALA A 53 1.83 3.39 12.18
CA ALA A 53 0.95 4.49 12.60
C ALA A 53 1.75 5.73 13.04
N GLN A 54 2.90 5.54 13.68
CA GLN A 54 3.78 6.66 14.06
C GLN A 54 4.34 7.36 12.83
N LEU A 55 4.82 6.60 11.86
CA LEU A 55 5.35 7.19 10.63
C LEU A 55 4.24 7.92 9.88
N LYS A 56 3.07 7.33 9.78
CA LYS A 56 1.91 7.98 9.15
C LYS A 56 1.63 9.33 9.81
N ASP A 57 1.63 9.37 11.13
CA ASP A 57 1.36 10.62 11.85
C ASP A 57 2.44 11.68 11.57
N GLN A 58 3.70 11.26 11.46
CA GLN A 58 4.81 12.18 11.19
C GLN A 58 4.76 12.81 9.80
N VAL A 59 4.13 12.15 8.84
CA VAL A 59 4.05 12.65 7.47
C VAL A 59 2.70 13.30 7.14
N THR A 60 1.85 13.47 8.15
CA THR A 60 0.54 14.10 7.98
C THR A 60 0.49 15.42 8.73
N SER A 61 0.51 16.53 7.99
CA SER A 61 0.32 17.86 8.57
C SER A 61 -1.16 18.22 8.59
N PRO A 62 -1.58 19.12 9.51
CA PRO A 62 -2.98 19.56 9.56
C PRO A 62 -3.45 20.15 8.22
N GLY A 63 -4.51 19.59 7.66
CA GLY A 63 -5.07 20.04 6.39
C GLY A 63 -4.21 19.80 5.17
N GLY A 64 -3.15 18.98 5.29
CA GLY A 64 -2.20 18.75 4.22
C GLY A 64 -2.64 17.73 3.18
N THR A 65 -1.77 17.51 2.18
CA THR A 65 -2.07 16.62 1.06
C THR A 65 -2.11 15.16 1.47
N THR A 66 -1.20 14.75 2.37
CA THR A 66 -1.12 13.35 2.79
C THR A 66 -2.38 12.92 3.54
N ILE A 67 -2.85 13.73 4.48
CA ILE A 67 -4.07 13.36 5.24
C ILE A 67 -5.31 13.37 4.34
N ALA A 68 -5.36 14.26 3.36
CA ALA A 68 -6.46 14.27 2.39
C ALA A 68 -6.50 12.95 1.61
N GLY A 69 -5.34 12.46 1.15
CA GLY A 69 -5.25 11.16 0.48
C GLY A 69 -5.62 10.00 1.38
N ILE A 70 -5.15 10.03 2.63
CA ILE A 70 -5.49 8.99 3.62
C ILE A 70 -7.00 8.94 3.86
N ALA A 71 -7.67 10.10 3.94
CA ALA A 71 -9.12 10.15 4.12
C ALA A 71 -9.85 9.44 2.98
N GLU A 72 -9.37 9.59 1.75
CA GLU A 72 -9.95 8.88 0.60
C GLU A 72 -9.74 7.37 0.72
N LEU A 73 -8.56 6.92 1.14
CA LEU A 73 -8.29 5.51 1.36
C LEU A 73 -9.18 4.92 2.45
N GLU A 74 -9.35 5.65 3.55
CA GLU A 74 -10.22 5.20 4.64
C GLU A 74 -11.68 5.12 4.17
N GLY A 75 -12.12 6.10 3.40
CA GLY A 75 -13.47 6.09 2.83
C GLY A 75 -13.73 4.91 1.90
N ALA A 76 -12.69 4.40 1.25
CA ALA A 76 -12.77 3.24 0.36
C ALA A 76 -12.53 1.91 1.11
N ALA A 77 -12.44 1.91 2.43
CA ALA A 77 -12.19 0.73 3.27
C ALA A 77 -10.90 0.00 2.90
N PHE A 78 -9.83 0.75 2.62
CA PHE A 78 -8.55 0.19 2.17
C PHE A 78 -7.98 -0.84 3.15
N ARG A 79 -8.01 -0.54 4.44
CA ARG A 79 -7.48 -1.46 5.48
C ARG A 79 -8.24 -2.77 5.49
N SER A 80 -9.56 -2.70 5.47
CA SER A 80 -10.43 -3.87 5.44
C SER A 80 -10.21 -4.69 4.18
N ALA A 81 -10.02 -4.04 3.04
CA ALA A 81 -9.77 -4.72 1.77
C ALA A 81 -8.51 -5.59 1.84
N ILE A 82 -7.43 -5.08 2.44
CA ILE A 82 -6.19 -5.84 2.60
C ILE A 82 -6.38 -7.02 3.56
N ILE A 83 -7.03 -6.78 4.69
CA ILE A 83 -7.30 -7.84 5.68
C ILE A 83 -8.12 -8.97 5.03
N GLU A 84 -9.18 -8.61 4.32
CA GLU A 84 -10.04 -9.58 3.65
C GLU A 84 -9.32 -10.35 2.56
N ALA A 85 -8.40 -9.71 1.83
CA ALA A 85 -7.59 -10.37 0.82
C ALA A 85 -6.72 -11.47 1.44
N VAL A 86 -6.07 -11.19 2.56
CA VAL A 86 -5.23 -12.17 3.26
C VAL A 86 -6.07 -13.34 3.77
N LEU A 87 -7.24 -13.06 4.33
CA LEU A 87 -8.14 -14.11 4.82
C LEU A 87 -8.68 -14.96 3.67
N ALA A 88 -9.02 -14.35 2.55
CA ALA A 88 -9.48 -15.08 1.36
C ALA A 88 -8.40 -16.02 0.82
N ALA A 89 -7.16 -15.57 0.79
CA ALA A 89 -6.04 -16.40 0.35
C ALA A 89 -5.81 -17.58 1.28
N LYS A 90 -5.91 -17.36 2.59
CA LYS A 90 -5.79 -18.42 3.59
C LYS A 90 -6.89 -19.46 3.41
N GLU A 91 -8.14 -19.02 3.26
CA GLU A 91 -9.27 -19.91 3.06
C GLU A 91 -9.10 -20.74 1.79
N ARG A 92 -8.69 -20.10 0.70
CA ARG A 92 -8.46 -20.82 -0.56
C ARG A 92 -7.33 -21.85 -0.45
N ALA A 93 -6.27 -21.50 0.28
CA ALA A 93 -5.17 -22.44 0.53
C ALA A 93 -5.64 -23.66 1.31
N GLN A 94 -6.51 -23.46 2.31
CA GLN A 94 -7.10 -24.55 3.07
C GLN A 94 -7.99 -25.44 2.19
N GLU A 95 -8.82 -24.85 1.33
CA GLU A 95 -9.63 -25.59 0.39
C GLU A 95 -8.77 -26.49 -0.54
N LEU A 96 -7.69 -25.93 -1.08
CA LEU A 96 -6.79 -26.68 -1.95
C LEU A 96 -6.04 -27.78 -1.19
N GLY A 97 -5.67 -27.53 0.05
CA GLY A 97 -5.01 -28.50 0.90
C GLY A 97 -5.92 -29.67 1.30
N ASN A 98 -7.23 -29.46 1.32
CA ASN A 98 -8.22 -30.46 1.69
C ASN A 98 -8.74 -31.27 0.49
N SER A 99 -8.36 -30.86 -0.70
CA SER A 99 -8.75 -31.58 -1.93
C SER A 99 -7.67 -32.58 -2.33
#